data_4b55d8909cf450506e2df9d2fd740213
#
_entry.id   4b55d8909cf450506e2df9d2fd740213
#
_cell.length_a   1.000
_cell.length_b   1.000
_cell.length_c   1.000
_cell.angle_alpha   90.00
_cell.angle_beta   90.00
_cell.angle_gamma   90.00
#
_symmetry.space_group_name_H-M   'P 1'
#
loop_
_entity.id
_entity.type
_entity.pdbx_description
1 polymer ?
#
loop_
_entity_poly.entity_id
_entity_poly.type
_entity_poly.pdbx_seq_one_letter_code
_entity_poly.pdbx_strand_id
1 'polypeptide(L)'
;MIRQSGAIPTESLEDTLDVLAALVHAPACAGLGAALVAMTGGQSVAITDQFQRAGFDVPELSQKSYETLGEFFVTIGGSYRNPFDAASTIRSETENLEKILEVLAEDSNIDGGVAIELTTAGFDKEPERLAAQLDLLAEYRTKTDQPVVAMMPEGGAVSGQAEVVLAARTKVSESGFPVYPSFRRGAQALARVQAYWSWRHSL
;
A
#
# COMPACT_ATOMS: atom_id res chain seq x y z
N MET A 1 -18.24 25.13 -2.78
CA MET A 1 -19.35 24.76 -1.87
C MET A 1 -19.25 23.32 -1.38
N ILE A 2 -19.24 22.25 -2.21
CA ILE A 2 -19.18 20.85 -1.73
C ILE A 2 -17.98 20.57 -0.80
N ARG A 3 -16.76 20.93 -1.21
CA ARG A 3 -15.56 20.76 -0.35
C ARG A 3 -15.61 21.57 0.94
N GLN A 4 -16.24 22.74 0.94
CA GLN A 4 -16.38 23.61 2.12
C GLN A 4 -17.40 23.07 3.15
N SER A 5 -18.28 22.15 2.74
CA SER A 5 -19.21 21.46 3.64
C SER A 5 -18.67 20.17 4.24
N GLY A 6 -17.39 19.82 3.98
CA GLY A 6 -16.78 18.61 4.47
C GLY A 6 -17.14 17.34 3.67
N ALA A 7 -17.71 17.50 2.49
CA ALA A 7 -17.97 16.36 1.62
C ALA A 7 -16.76 16.07 0.71
N ILE A 8 -16.49 14.80 0.47
CA ILE A 8 -15.47 14.35 -0.48
C ILE A 8 -16.13 14.20 -1.85
N PRO A 9 -15.79 15.04 -2.85
CA PRO A 9 -16.33 14.90 -4.19
C PRO A 9 -15.71 13.69 -4.90
N THR A 10 -16.55 12.89 -5.54
CA THR A 10 -16.18 11.74 -6.36
C THR A 10 -16.71 11.90 -7.79
N GLU A 11 -16.09 11.27 -8.77
CA GLU A 11 -16.40 11.43 -10.18
C GLU A 11 -17.21 10.24 -10.75
N SER A 12 -17.17 9.10 -10.06
CA SER A 12 -17.91 7.89 -10.44
C SER A 12 -18.32 7.09 -9.22
N LEU A 13 -19.14 6.06 -9.42
CA LEU A 13 -19.51 5.13 -8.36
C LEU A 13 -18.30 4.32 -7.86
N GLU A 14 -17.44 3.88 -8.79
CA GLU A 14 -16.22 3.17 -8.45
C GLU A 14 -15.31 4.03 -7.56
N ASP A 15 -15.17 5.30 -7.91
CA ASP A 15 -14.40 6.27 -7.14
C ASP A 15 -15.00 6.49 -5.73
N THR A 16 -16.33 6.50 -5.64
CA THR A 16 -17.03 6.58 -4.35
C THR A 16 -16.75 5.36 -3.48
N LEU A 17 -16.80 4.16 -4.06
CA LEU A 17 -16.49 2.92 -3.35
C LEU A 17 -15.03 2.86 -2.90
N ASP A 18 -14.10 3.31 -3.75
CA ASP A 18 -12.68 3.38 -3.40
C ASP A 18 -12.41 4.32 -2.21
N VAL A 19 -13.03 5.50 -2.22
CA VAL A 19 -12.94 6.46 -1.12
C VAL A 19 -13.57 5.92 0.15
N LEU A 20 -14.73 5.26 0.06
CA LEU A 20 -15.37 4.63 1.21
C LEU A 20 -14.51 3.53 1.81
N ALA A 21 -13.87 2.68 0.99
CA ALA A 21 -12.94 1.66 1.47
C ALA A 21 -11.77 2.28 2.25
N ALA A 22 -11.19 3.37 1.75
CA ALA A 22 -10.13 4.09 2.47
C ALA A 22 -10.63 4.69 3.79
N LEU A 23 -11.81 5.34 3.79
CA LEU A 23 -12.38 5.96 4.99
C LEU A 23 -12.69 4.96 6.11
N VAL A 24 -13.13 3.75 5.73
CA VAL A 24 -13.55 2.72 6.70
C VAL A 24 -12.33 1.96 7.25
N HIS A 25 -11.33 1.71 6.41
CA HIS A 25 -10.25 0.78 6.73
C HIS A 25 -8.88 1.43 6.95
N ALA A 26 -8.65 2.65 6.48
CA ALA A 26 -7.39 3.35 6.69
C ALA A 26 -7.56 4.46 7.74
N PRO A 27 -6.67 4.54 8.76
CA PRO A 27 -6.63 5.69 9.66
C PRO A 27 -6.26 6.98 8.91
N ALA A 28 -6.44 8.11 9.56
CA ALA A 28 -6.03 9.39 9.01
C ALA A 28 -4.51 9.46 8.83
N CYS A 29 -4.05 9.90 7.64
CA CYS A 29 -2.64 10.21 7.46
C CYS A 29 -2.25 11.48 8.20
N ALA A 30 -1.04 11.52 8.75
CA ALA A 30 -0.49 12.73 9.36
C ALA A 30 0.09 13.70 8.30
N GLY A 31 0.59 13.16 7.18
CA GLY A 31 1.22 13.94 6.12
C GLY A 31 1.08 13.29 4.73
N LEU A 32 2.04 13.55 3.85
CA LEU A 32 2.04 13.11 2.45
C LEU A 32 3.22 12.19 2.10
N GLY A 33 4.14 11.94 3.02
CA GLY A 33 5.29 11.07 2.83
C GLY A 33 4.89 9.60 2.81
N ALA A 34 4.77 9.01 1.63
CA ALA A 34 4.35 7.62 1.45
C ALA A 34 5.52 6.66 1.26
N ALA A 35 5.46 5.49 1.91
CA ALA A 35 6.31 4.36 1.58
C ALA A 35 5.62 3.45 0.57
N LEU A 36 6.32 3.10 -0.50
CA LEU A 36 5.79 2.32 -1.61
C LEU A 36 6.55 1.00 -1.73
N VAL A 37 5.88 -0.11 -1.42
CA VAL A 37 6.46 -1.46 -1.46
C VAL A 37 5.93 -2.18 -2.68
N ALA A 38 6.75 -2.27 -3.72
CA ALA A 38 6.43 -2.96 -4.96
C ALA A 38 7.14 -4.31 -5.06
N MET A 39 6.64 -5.18 -5.94
CA MET A 39 7.14 -6.53 -6.16
C MET A 39 8.09 -6.64 -7.36
N THR A 40 8.33 -5.56 -8.09
CA THR A 40 9.34 -5.50 -9.17
C THR A 40 9.78 -4.06 -9.40
N GLY A 41 10.98 -3.85 -9.97
CA GLY A 41 11.47 -2.51 -10.32
C GLY A 41 10.56 -1.77 -11.31
N GLY A 42 9.90 -2.45 -12.23
CA GLY A 42 8.92 -1.83 -13.13
C GLY A 42 7.67 -1.34 -12.39
N GLN A 43 7.19 -2.11 -11.42
CA GLN A 43 6.06 -1.73 -10.57
C GLN A 43 6.42 -0.60 -9.60
N SER A 44 7.67 -0.57 -9.08
CA SER A 44 8.12 0.50 -8.21
C SER A 44 8.10 1.86 -8.90
N VAL A 45 8.47 1.92 -10.19
CA VAL A 45 8.33 3.13 -11.00
C VAL A 45 6.86 3.48 -11.24
N ALA A 46 6.04 2.49 -11.59
CA ALA A 46 4.63 2.71 -11.89
C ALA A 46 3.82 3.20 -10.69
N ILE A 47 4.04 2.62 -9.51
CA ILE A 47 3.36 3.04 -8.27
C ILE A 47 3.79 4.45 -7.87
N THR A 48 5.08 4.76 -7.96
CA THR A 48 5.62 6.10 -7.66
C THR A 48 4.98 7.18 -8.52
N ASP A 49 4.93 6.97 -9.84
CA ASP A 49 4.31 7.92 -10.77
C ASP A 49 2.84 8.21 -10.39
N GLN A 50 2.08 7.19 -9.99
CA GLN A 50 0.68 7.37 -9.60
C GLN A 50 0.52 8.09 -8.25
N PHE A 51 1.36 7.77 -7.26
CA PHE A 51 1.32 8.42 -5.95
C PHE A 51 1.75 9.89 -6.04
N GLN A 52 2.82 10.20 -6.76
CA GLN A 52 3.26 11.59 -6.99
C GLN A 52 2.21 12.40 -7.75
N ARG A 53 1.56 11.84 -8.78
CA ARG A 53 0.45 12.49 -9.48
C ARG A 53 -0.77 12.73 -8.59
N ALA A 54 -0.99 11.90 -7.60
CA ALA A 54 -2.06 12.07 -6.61
C ALA A 54 -1.71 13.10 -5.52
N GLY A 55 -0.46 13.58 -5.47
CA GLY A 55 0.01 14.59 -4.54
C GLY A 55 0.80 14.07 -3.34
N PHE A 56 1.13 12.78 -3.32
CA PHE A 56 2.02 12.23 -2.30
C PHE A 56 3.50 12.49 -2.64
N ASP A 57 4.28 12.69 -1.59
CA ASP A 57 5.73 12.61 -1.66
C ASP A 57 6.18 11.16 -1.47
N VAL A 58 7.31 10.80 -2.08
CA VAL A 58 7.97 9.51 -1.90
C VAL A 58 9.38 9.82 -1.39
N PRO A 59 9.50 10.11 -0.08
CA PRO A 59 10.76 10.58 0.49
C PRO A 59 11.78 9.44 0.59
N GLU A 60 13.05 9.81 0.63
CA GLU A 60 14.08 8.88 1.10
C GLU A 60 13.84 8.58 2.59
N LEU A 61 14.11 7.35 2.99
CA LEU A 61 14.05 6.95 4.39
C LEU A 61 15.20 7.58 5.18
N SER A 62 15.07 7.56 6.49
CA SER A 62 16.16 7.95 7.38
C SER A 62 17.38 7.06 7.20
N GLN A 63 18.54 7.59 7.54
CA GLN A 63 19.80 6.83 7.47
C GLN A 63 19.73 5.56 8.36
N LYS A 64 19.13 5.67 9.55
CA LYS A 64 18.91 4.54 10.47
C LYS A 64 18.09 3.43 9.79
N SER A 65 17.02 3.79 9.09
CA SER A 65 16.16 2.84 8.37
C SER A 65 16.93 2.12 7.27
N TYR A 66 17.74 2.85 6.50
CA TYR A 66 18.58 2.25 5.47
C TYR A 66 19.64 1.30 6.03
N GLU A 67 20.24 1.62 7.18
CA GLU A 67 21.19 0.74 7.87
C GLU A 67 20.51 -0.56 8.31
N THR A 68 19.34 -0.48 8.96
CA THR A 68 18.59 -1.66 9.40
C THR A 68 18.13 -2.52 8.21
N LEU A 69 17.58 -1.91 7.16
CA LEU A 69 17.19 -2.63 5.95
C LEU A 69 18.37 -3.33 5.27
N GLY A 70 19.54 -2.70 5.27
CA GLY A 70 20.77 -3.26 4.68
C GLY A 70 21.25 -4.54 5.34
N GLU A 71 20.83 -4.86 6.57
CA GLU A 71 21.22 -6.07 7.30
C GLU A 71 20.53 -7.34 6.75
N PHE A 72 19.33 -7.23 6.19
CA PHE A 72 18.56 -8.40 5.77
C PHE A 72 18.03 -8.33 4.33
N PHE A 73 18.03 -7.15 3.71
CA PHE A 73 17.40 -6.98 2.42
C PHE A 73 18.21 -7.61 1.28
N VAL A 74 17.55 -8.39 0.44
CA VAL A 74 18.16 -9.05 -0.73
C VAL A 74 18.28 -8.03 -1.87
N THR A 75 19.49 -7.52 -2.10
CA THR A 75 19.76 -6.50 -3.13
C THR A 75 19.96 -7.07 -4.53
N ILE A 76 20.17 -8.38 -4.67
CA ILE A 76 20.27 -9.03 -5.98
C ILE A 76 18.86 -9.10 -6.60
N GLY A 77 18.61 -8.25 -7.59
CA GLY A 77 17.29 -8.12 -8.21
C GLY A 77 16.26 -7.43 -7.32
N GLY A 78 16.70 -6.60 -6.37
CA GLY A 78 15.85 -5.83 -5.47
C GLY A 78 16.48 -4.49 -5.05
N SER A 79 15.66 -3.63 -4.43
CA SER A 79 16.06 -2.34 -3.89
C SER A 79 15.28 -2.03 -2.62
N TYR A 80 15.97 -1.61 -1.56
CA TYR A 80 15.36 -1.14 -0.31
C TYR A 80 15.27 0.39 -0.22
N ARG A 81 15.50 1.09 -1.33
CA ARG A 81 15.18 2.51 -1.40
C ARG A 81 13.66 2.67 -1.59
N ASN A 82 13.12 3.75 -1.07
CA ASN A 82 11.72 4.11 -1.34
C ASN A 82 11.63 4.81 -2.71
N PRO A 83 10.95 4.21 -3.71
CA PRO A 83 10.12 2.99 -3.66
C PRO A 83 10.94 1.69 -3.59
N PHE A 84 10.41 0.69 -2.89
CA PHE A 84 11.02 -0.62 -2.76
C PHE A 84 10.80 -1.49 -4.01
N ASP A 85 11.79 -2.32 -4.34
CA ASP A 85 11.62 -3.54 -5.13
C ASP A 85 11.89 -4.72 -4.19
N ALA A 86 10.84 -5.25 -3.58
CA ALA A 86 10.95 -6.13 -2.42
C ALA A 86 10.69 -7.61 -2.71
N ALA A 87 10.39 -7.99 -3.97
CA ALA A 87 9.99 -9.37 -4.28
C ALA A 87 10.99 -10.42 -3.82
N SER A 88 12.28 -10.24 -4.10
CA SER A 88 13.32 -11.20 -3.73
C SER A 88 13.43 -11.35 -2.21
N THR A 89 13.30 -10.25 -1.48
CA THR A 89 13.37 -10.22 -0.01
C THR A 89 12.16 -10.90 0.63
N ILE A 90 10.95 -10.54 0.20
CA ILE A 90 9.70 -11.11 0.75
C ILE A 90 9.52 -12.58 0.34
N ARG A 91 10.04 -12.98 -0.83
CA ARG A 91 9.97 -14.38 -1.28
C ARG A 91 10.98 -15.28 -0.59
N SER A 92 12.11 -14.76 -0.14
CA SER A 92 13.10 -15.54 0.58
C SER A 92 12.57 -15.97 1.96
N GLU A 93 11.97 -15.03 2.68
CA GLU A 93 11.35 -15.24 3.98
C GLU A 93 10.16 -14.30 4.13
N THR A 94 8.98 -14.82 4.47
CA THR A 94 7.75 -13.99 4.61
C THR A 94 7.88 -13.00 5.77
N GLU A 95 8.61 -13.34 6.81
CA GLU A 95 8.93 -12.51 7.97
C GLU A 95 9.71 -11.24 7.62
N ASN A 96 10.37 -11.21 6.46
CA ASN A 96 11.03 -10.00 5.97
C ASN A 96 10.03 -8.89 5.63
N LEU A 97 8.77 -9.22 5.31
CA LEU A 97 7.72 -8.23 5.17
C LEU A 97 7.46 -7.50 6.51
N GLU A 98 7.38 -8.25 7.61
CA GLU A 98 7.21 -7.67 8.95
C GLU A 98 8.36 -6.72 9.28
N LYS A 99 9.61 -7.17 9.09
CA LYS A 99 10.81 -6.33 9.34
C LYS A 99 10.80 -5.04 8.52
N ILE A 100 10.38 -5.12 7.24
CA ILE A 100 10.23 -3.91 6.39
C ILE A 100 9.17 -2.97 7.00
N LEU A 101 8.02 -3.50 7.38
CA LEU A 101 6.92 -2.71 7.94
C LEU A 101 7.29 -2.08 9.28
N GLU A 102 8.01 -2.79 10.15
CA GLU A 102 8.50 -2.25 11.43
C GLU A 102 9.47 -1.09 11.22
N VAL A 103 10.40 -1.20 10.26
CA VAL A 103 11.28 -0.09 9.90
C VAL A 103 10.51 1.11 9.39
N LEU A 104 9.47 0.89 8.56
CA LEU A 104 8.63 1.96 8.03
C LEU A 104 7.76 2.63 9.10
N ALA A 105 7.31 1.87 10.12
CA ALA A 105 6.55 2.42 11.24
C ALA A 105 7.35 3.39 12.11
N GLU A 106 8.67 3.16 12.23
CA GLU A 106 9.58 4.00 13.01
C GLU A 106 10.18 5.17 12.20
N ASP A 107 10.03 5.18 10.88
CA ASP A 107 10.64 6.21 10.04
C ASP A 107 9.81 7.49 10.01
N SER A 108 10.37 8.57 10.57
CA SER A 108 9.69 9.87 10.68
C SER A 108 9.42 10.56 9.33
N ASN A 109 10.04 10.10 8.24
CA ASN A 109 9.80 10.63 6.90
C ASN A 109 8.54 10.03 6.26
N ILE A 110 8.01 8.93 6.87
CA ILE A 110 6.81 8.25 6.38
C ILE A 110 5.62 8.61 7.27
N ASP A 111 4.88 9.63 6.87
CA ASP A 111 3.70 10.15 7.55
C ASP A 111 2.41 10.09 6.70
N GLY A 112 2.53 9.75 5.42
CA GLY A 112 1.44 9.58 4.46
C GLY A 112 0.92 8.14 4.32
N GLY A 113 1.59 7.17 5.00
CA GLY A 113 1.20 5.78 5.02
C GLY A 113 2.03 4.86 4.13
N VAL A 114 1.63 3.59 4.10
CA VAL A 114 2.30 2.52 3.36
C VAL A 114 1.37 1.98 2.28
N ALA A 115 1.82 1.97 1.05
CA ALA A 115 1.15 1.30 -0.06
C ALA A 115 1.95 0.05 -0.45
N ILE A 116 1.31 -1.11 -0.34
CA ILE A 116 1.94 -2.38 -0.66
C ILE A 116 1.30 -3.06 -1.85
N GLU A 117 2.12 -3.47 -2.82
CA GLU A 117 1.67 -4.35 -3.88
C GLU A 117 1.59 -5.78 -3.37
N LEU A 118 0.41 -6.39 -3.47
CA LEU A 118 0.21 -7.82 -3.24
C LEU A 118 0.05 -8.52 -4.60
N THR A 119 0.85 -9.54 -4.82
CA THR A 119 0.80 -10.30 -6.07
C THR A 119 -0.11 -11.52 -5.94
N THR A 120 -0.88 -11.79 -6.98
CA THR A 120 -1.63 -13.05 -7.12
C THR A 120 -0.80 -14.16 -7.77
N ALA A 121 0.43 -13.89 -8.15
CA ALA A 121 1.30 -14.89 -8.76
C ALA A 121 1.53 -16.06 -7.78
N GLY A 122 1.04 -17.24 -8.15
CA GLY A 122 1.12 -18.44 -7.34
C GLY A 122 0.04 -18.60 -6.27
N PHE A 123 -0.93 -17.66 -6.13
CA PHE A 123 -2.00 -17.77 -5.15
C PHE A 123 -2.81 -19.08 -5.25
N ASP A 124 -2.99 -19.58 -6.45
CA ASP A 124 -3.63 -20.87 -6.74
C ASP A 124 -2.79 -22.06 -6.26
N LYS A 125 -1.48 -21.91 -6.14
CA LYS A 125 -0.53 -22.96 -5.73
C LYS A 125 -0.10 -22.84 -4.26
N GLU A 126 0.00 -21.63 -3.76
CA GLU A 126 0.48 -21.30 -2.41
C GLU A 126 -0.46 -20.29 -1.72
N PRO A 127 -1.76 -20.65 -1.51
CA PRO A 127 -2.73 -19.72 -0.91
C PRO A 127 -2.39 -19.33 0.54
N GLU A 128 -1.65 -20.20 1.25
CA GLU A 128 -1.14 -19.95 2.60
C GLU A 128 -0.16 -18.77 2.65
N ARG A 129 0.56 -18.51 1.57
CA ARG A 129 1.50 -17.39 1.51
C ARG A 129 0.82 -16.04 1.58
N LEU A 130 -0.27 -15.87 0.82
CA LEU A 130 -1.08 -14.64 0.93
C LEU A 130 -1.70 -14.54 2.32
N ALA A 131 -2.17 -15.66 2.91
CA ALA A 131 -2.69 -15.66 4.25
C ALA A 131 -1.67 -15.16 5.27
N ALA A 132 -0.45 -15.70 5.24
CA ALA A 132 0.64 -15.28 6.12
C ALA A 132 0.98 -13.77 5.94
N GLN A 133 1.03 -13.28 4.70
CA GLN A 133 1.24 -11.84 4.45
C GLN A 133 0.10 -10.99 5.03
N LEU A 134 -1.15 -11.42 4.94
CA LEU A 134 -2.28 -10.72 5.50
C LEU A 134 -2.27 -10.72 7.04
N ASP A 135 -1.86 -11.82 7.65
CA ASP A 135 -1.72 -11.91 9.11
C ASP A 135 -0.65 -10.93 9.61
N LEU A 136 0.51 -10.84 8.93
CA LEU A 136 1.55 -9.85 9.23
C LEU A 136 1.08 -8.41 9.05
N LEU A 137 0.35 -8.12 7.97
CA LEU A 137 -0.23 -6.79 7.75
C LEU A 137 -1.26 -6.45 8.84
N ALA A 138 -2.11 -7.40 9.25
CA ALA A 138 -3.08 -7.22 10.31
C ALA A 138 -2.40 -6.92 11.65
N GLU A 139 -1.33 -7.62 11.96
CA GLU A 139 -0.52 -7.36 13.15
C GLU A 139 0.13 -5.97 13.09
N TYR A 140 0.75 -5.60 11.97
CA TYR A 140 1.34 -4.28 11.77
C TYR A 140 0.34 -3.15 12.03
N ARG A 141 -0.91 -3.27 11.57
CA ARG A 141 -1.96 -2.27 11.84
C ARG A 141 -2.24 -2.03 13.33
N THR A 142 -1.97 -3.00 14.19
CA THR A 142 -2.13 -2.82 15.63
C THR A 142 -0.96 -2.06 16.27
N LYS A 143 0.16 -1.97 15.57
CA LYS A 143 1.41 -1.36 16.05
C LYS A 143 1.60 0.08 15.56
N THR A 144 0.78 0.55 14.61
CA THR A 144 0.94 1.87 13.99
C THR A 144 -0.40 2.51 13.63
N ASP A 145 -0.44 3.84 13.71
CA ASP A 145 -1.56 4.67 13.21
C ASP A 145 -1.37 5.05 11.72
N GLN A 146 -0.30 4.58 11.07
CA GLN A 146 -0.11 4.83 9.64
C GLN A 146 -1.12 4.04 8.82
N PRO A 147 -1.77 4.64 7.81
CA PRO A 147 -2.63 3.92 6.90
C PRO A 147 -1.83 2.92 6.06
N VAL A 148 -2.37 1.71 5.95
CA VAL A 148 -1.83 0.68 5.06
C VAL A 148 -2.87 0.39 3.98
N VAL A 149 -2.48 0.49 2.72
CA VAL A 149 -3.34 0.20 1.57
C VAL A 149 -2.72 -0.88 0.69
N ALA A 150 -3.54 -1.84 0.29
CA ALA A 150 -3.13 -2.92 -0.59
C ALA A 150 -3.43 -2.58 -2.06
N MET A 151 -2.48 -2.86 -2.92
CA MET A 151 -2.61 -2.74 -4.36
C MET A 151 -2.50 -4.12 -4.98
N MET A 152 -3.54 -4.53 -5.70
CA MET A 152 -3.53 -5.78 -6.46
C MET A 152 -3.86 -5.49 -7.93
N PRO A 153 -2.89 -4.99 -8.70
CA PRO A 153 -3.10 -4.67 -10.09
C PRO A 153 -3.59 -5.90 -10.86
N GLU A 154 -4.54 -5.67 -11.76
CA GLU A 154 -4.96 -6.71 -12.69
C GLU A 154 -3.78 -6.99 -13.63
N GLY A 155 -3.17 -8.15 -13.49
CA GLY A 155 -2.26 -8.67 -14.51
C GLY A 155 -3.01 -8.79 -15.84
N GLY A 156 -2.32 -8.61 -16.96
CA GLY A 156 -2.95 -8.71 -18.27
C GLY A 156 -3.80 -9.97 -18.37
N ALA A 157 -4.89 -9.89 -19.11
CA ALA A 157 -5.95 -10.89 -19.22
C ALA A 157 -5.44 -12.26 -19.68
N VAL A 158 -4.83 -13.01 -18.78
CA VAL A 158 -4.59 -14.44 -18.97
C VAL A 158 -5.87 -15.16 -18.56
N SER A 159 -6.43 -15.93 -19.49
CA SER A 159 -7.63 -16.72 -19.26
C SER A 159 -7.52 -17.56 -17.97
N GLY A 160 -8.52 -17.47 -17.09
CA GLY A 160 -8.58 -18.20 -15.81
C GLY A 160 -8.00 -17.48 -14.60
N GLN A 161 -7.30 -16.35 -14.74
CA GLN A 161 -6.75 -15.63 -13.60
C GLN A 161 -7.72 -14.65 -12.94
N ALA A 162 -8.80 -14.25 -13.60
CA ALA A 162 -9.75 -13.27 -13.06
C ALA A 162 -10.41 -13.75 -11.76
N GLU A 163 -10.80 -15.02 -11.68
CA GLU A 163 -11.38 -15.61 -10.47
C GLU A 163 -10.40 -15.67 -9.32
N VAL A 164 -9.14 -16.01 -9.60
CA VAL A 164 -8.05 -16.04 -8.61
C VAL A 164 -7.80 -14.64 -8.04
N VAL A 165 -7.74 -13.63 -8.90
CA VAL A 165 -7.57 -12.22 -8.50
C VAL A 165 -8.75 -11.75 -7.65
N LEU A 166 -9.98 -12.09 -8.05
CA LEU A 166 -11.18 -11.72 -7.30
C LEU A 166 -11.19 -12.38 -5.92
N ALA A 167 -10.91 -13.68 -5.84
CA ALA A 167 -10.85 -14.40 -4.58
C ALA A 167 -9.77 -13.82 -3.64
N ALA A 168 -8.59 -13.50 -4.18
CA ALA A 168 -7.51 -12.90 -3.43
C ALA A 168 -7.90 -11.51 -2.90
N ARG A 169 -8.52 -10.65 -3.73
CA ARG A 169 -9.01 -9.33 -3.28
C ARG A 169 -10.07 -9.43 -2.21
N THR A 170 -11.01 -10.37 -2.36
CA THR A 170 -12.03 -10.63 -1.35
C THR A 170 -11.39 -10.95 -0.01
N LYS A 171 -10.40 -11.84 0.00
CA LYS A 171 -9.67 -12.22 1.22
C LYS A 171 -8.93 -11.02 1.84
N VAL A 172 -8.27 -10.18 1.04
CA VAL A 172 -7.62 -8.95 1.53
C VAL A 172 -8.63 -7.99 2.15
N SER A 173 -9.77 -7.79 1.49
CA SER A 173 -10.85 -6.93 1.99
C SER A 173 -11.46 -7.46 3.29
N GLU A 174 -11.70 -8.77 3.40
CA GLU A 174 -12.21 -9.43 4.60
C GLU A 174 -11.23 -9.32 5.79
N SER A 175 -9.92 -9.21 5.52
CA SER A 175 -8.89 -8.95 6.53
C SER A 175 -8.86 -7.47 6.98
N GLY A 176 -9.76 -6.63 6.49
CA GLY A 176 -9.93 -5.24 6.91
C GLY A 176 -8.97 -4.24 6.27
N PHE A 177 -8.39 -4.57 5.11
CA PHE A 177 -7.56 -3.64 4.34
C PHE A 177 -8.32 -3.06 3.14
N PRO A 178 -8.16 -1.76 2.84
CA PRO A 178 -8.60 -1.24 1.56
C PRO A 178 -7.71 -1.82 0.46
N VAL A 179 -8.33 -2.46 -0.53
CA VAL A 179 -7.62 -3.08 -1.65
C VAL A 179 -8.08 -2.51 -2.98
N TYR A 180 -7.12 -2.14 -3.82
CA TYR A 180 -7.39 -1.45 -5.08
C TYR A 180 -6.87 -2.23 -6.28
N PRO A 181 -7.64 -2.22 -7.40
CA PRO A 181 -7.27 -2.95 -8.62
C PRO A 181 -6.20 -2.23 -9.46
N SER A 182 -5.74 -1.07 -9.04
CA SER A 182 -4.65 -0.36 -9.70
C SER A 182 -4.00 0.65 -8.76
N PHE A 183 -2.73 0.96 -9.01
CA PHE A 183 -1.99 2.00 -8.28
C PHE A 183 -2.68 3.36 -8.33
N ARG A 184 -3.22 3.73 -9.52
CA ARG A 184 -3.94 4.99 -9.70
C ARG A 184 -5.16 5.10 -8.79
N ARG A 185 -6.00 4.05 -8.73
CA ARG A 185 -7.23 4.09 -7.92
C ARG A 185 -6.90 4.20 -6.44
N GLY A 186 -5.95 3.42 -5.95
CA GLY A 186 -5.53 3.49 -4.55
C GLY A 186 -4.91 4.84 -4.19
N ALA A 187 -3.99 5.35 -5.00
CA ALA A 187 -3.38 6.65 -4.76
C ALA A 187 -4.42 7.79 -4.74
N GLN A 188 -5.38 7.79 -5.67
CA GLN A 188 -6.45 8.81 -5.72
C GLN A 188 -7.40 8.71 -4.52
N ALA A 189 -7.81 7.50 -4.13
CA ALA A 189 -8.67 7.30 -2.97
C ALA A 189 -8.00 7.79 -1.69
N LEU A 190 -6.75 7.40 -1.47
CA LEU A 190 -5.99 7.82 -0.30
C LEU A 190 -5.77 9.34 -0.27
N ALA A 191 -5.44 9.96 -1.40
CA ALA A 191 -5.25 11.41 -1.49
C ALA A 191 -6.54 12.19 -1.14
N ARG A 192 -7.71 11.72 -1.57
CA ARG A 192 -8.99 12.36 -1.23
C ARG A 192 -9.32 12.24 0.25
N VAL A 193 -9.05 11.09 0.85
CA VAL A 193 -9.24 10.86 2.28
C VAL A 193 -8.27 11.71 3.10
N GLN A 194 -7.01 11.81 2.67
CA GLN A 194 -5.99 12.67 3.27
C GLN A 194 -6.42 14.16 3.22
N ALA A 195 -6.89 14.64 2.09
CA ALA A 195 -7.38 16.00 1.95
C ALA A 195 -8.59 16.30 2.87
N TYR A 196 -9.48 15.31 3.04
CA TYR A 196 -10.60 15.41 3.98
C TYR A 196 -10.12 15.52 5.43
N TRP A 197 -9.19 14.66 5.87
CA TRP A 197 -8.69 14.69 7.23
C TRP A 197 -7.89 15.97 7.52
N SER A 198 -7.06 16.42 6.58
CA SER A 198 -6.35 17.71 6.69
C SER A 198 -7.31 18.89 6.84
N TRP A 199 -8.39 18.91 6.06
CA TRP A 199 -9.45 19.91 6.20
C TRP A 199 -10.14 19.82 7.57
N ARG A 200 -10.49 18.62 8.01
CA ARG A 200 -11.17 18.42 9.28
C ARG A 200 -10.33 18.86 10.48
N HIS A 201 -9.03 18.62 10.45
CA HIS A 201 -8.11 19.05 11.51
C HIS A 201 -7.82 20.57 11.49
N SER A 202 -8.18 21.27 10.41
CA SER A 202 -8.03 22.74 10.30
C SER A 202 -9.23 23.52 10.87
N LEU A 203 -10.29 22.84 11.30
CA LEU A 203 -11.48 23.42 11.91
C LEU A 203 -11.31 23.49 13.43
#